data_90e44f1258b435b2c72008ee616b31c9
#
_entry.id   90e44f1258b435b2c72008ee616b31c9
#
_cell.length_a   1.000
_cell.length_b   1.000
_cell.length_c   1.000
_cell.angle_alpha   90.00
_cell.angle_beta   90.00
_cell.angle_gamma   90.00
#
_symmetry.space_group_name_H-M   'P 1'
#
loop_
_entity.id
_entity.type
_entity.pdbx_description
1 polymer ?
#
loop_
_entity_poly.entity_id
_entity_poly.type
_entity_poly.pdbx_seq_one_letter_code
_entity_poly.pdbx_strand_id
1 'polypeptide(L)'
;MIAAQSVGGALGGIFDDAGRYIGPVIVIAGPTGSGKTGVAIEIAKELGSVLGLSKGEIGGEIISADSRAIYKYMDIGTAKPDEFEQAAAPHFGIDLVEPGERFTVADWKEYAEARIAEIRERGHVPIVAGGTGLYIDALVFNYPFRGKTGEKAPENATSEQKMCSDRKKMVSGYKVFGIMWDMEELRERLSLRLNKLFVQKLYDETELLVSKYGWGSQAMKSDIYEYAWGYMQGEYSLDRAKELCLYRDYHLAKRQMTWFKRNQEITWLPLDKIKSAVLKCIQNG
;
A
#
# COMPACT_ATOMS: atom_id res chain seq x y z
N MET A 1 28.70 14.52 7.78
CA MET A 1 28.86 14.07 9.18
C MET A 1 28.03 15.00 10.04
N ILE A 2 26.75 14.70 10.25
CA ILE A 2 25.89 15.40 11.20
C ILE A 2 26.13 14.69 12.53
N ALA A 3 26.65 15.43 13.48
CA ALA A 3 26.97 14.93 14.81
C ALA A 3 25.70 14.36 15.45
N ALA A 4 25.75 13.10 15.86
CA ALA A 4 24.79 12.49 16.76
C ALA A 4 24.80 13.25 18.09
N GLN A 5 24.06 14.36 18.18
CA GLN A 5 23.74 14.94 19.46
C GLN A 5 22.76 14.03 20.16
N SER A 6 23.16 13.55 21.31
CA SER A 6 22.47 12.66 22.23
C SER A 6 20.95 12.94 22.31
N VAL A 7 20.15 12.19 21.59
CA VAL A 7 18.72 12.02 21.88
C VAL A 7 18.65 11.03 23.05
N GLY A 8 19.13 11.47 24.20
CA GLY A 8 19.11 10.69 25.43
C GLY A 8 17.73 10.78 26.06
N GLY A 9 17.05 9.67 26.19
CA GLY A 9 16.03 9.51 27.19
C GLY A 9 14.81 8.65 26.86
N ALA A 10 14.24 8.71 25.66
CA ALA A 10 13.00 7.99 25.37
C ALA A 10 13.05 7.06 24.14
N LEU A 11 14.05 7.18 23.27
CA LEU A 11 14.16 6.45 22.01
C LEU A 11 15.40 5.54 21.92
N GLY A 12 16.06 5.29 23.04
CA GLY A 12 17.35 4.59 23.10
C GLY A 12 17.39 3.14 22.60
N GLY A 13 16.25 2.56 22.25
CA GLY A 13 16.17 1.17 21.75
C GLY A 13 15.84 1.03 20.26
N ILE A 14 15.59 2.13 19.55
CA ILE A 14 15.16 2.07 18.14
C ILE A 14 16.20 2.57 17.13
N PHE A 15 17.38 2.97 17.62
CA PHE A 15 18.56 3.32 16.81
C PHE A 15 19.76 2.53 17.26
N ASP A 16 20.64 2.17 16.32
CA ASP A 16 21.95 1.62 16.63
C ASP A 16 23.02 2.73 16.77
N ASP A 17 24.25 2.31 17.10
CA ASP A 17 25.39 3.23 17.29
C ASP A 17 25.77 4.01 16.03
N ALA A 18 25.36 3.55 14.85
CA ALA A 18 25.57 4.24 13.57
C ALA A 18 24.42 5.20 13.22
N GLY A 19 23.40 5.32 14.08
CA GLY A 19 22.21 6.16 13.85
C GLY A 19 21.19 5.54 12.89
N ARG A 20 21.29 4.25 12.57
CA ARG A 20 20.34 3.53 11.73
C ARG A 20 19.11 3.15 12.55
N TYR A 21 17.93 3.28 11.95
CA TYR A 21 16.69 2.85 12.59
C TYR A 21 16.61 1.31 12.67
N ILE A 22 16.51 0.78 13.86
CA ILE A 22 16.37 -0.67 14.14
C ILE A 22 15.01 -1.05 14.73
N GLY A 23 14.13 -0.09 14.92
CA GLY A 23 12.78 -0.29 15.42
C GLY A 23 11.87 -1.04 14.42
N PRO A 24 10.58 -1.21 14.75
CA PRO A 24 9.66 -1.97 13.93
C PRO A 24 9.33 -1.29 12.60
N VAL A 25 9.12 -2.09 11.55
CA VAL A 25 8.44 -1.64 10.33
C VAL A 25 6.96 -1.48 10.64
N ILE A 26 6.42 -0.32 10.35
CA ILE A 26 4.99 -0.03 10.51
C ILE A 26 4.23 -0.48 9.27
N VAL A 27 3.18 -1.26 9.45
CA VAL A 27 2.33 -1.71 8.34
C VAL A 27 0.90 -1.18 8.56
N ILE A 28 0.38 -0.43 7.58
CA ILE A 28 -0.97 0.12 7.60
C ILE A 28 -1.81 -0.62 6.56
N ALA A 29 -2.60 -1.56 7.04
CA ALA A 29 -3.48 -2.40 6.23
C ALA A 29 -4.92 -1.90 6.26
N GLY A 30 -5.64 -2.13 5.17
CA GLY A 30 -7.07 -1.82 5.13
C GLY A 30 -7.63 -1.86 3.71
N PRO A 31 -8.96 -1.83 3.56
CA PRO A 31 -9.60 -1.93 2.26
C PRO A 31 -9.36 -0.70 1.38
N THR A 32 -9.70 -0.81 0.10
CA THR A 32 -9.76 0.35 -0.79
C THR A 32 -10.69 1.42 -0.21
N GLY A 33 -10.36 2.69 -0.40
CA GLY A 33 -11.14 3.82 0.14
C GLY A 33 -11.01 4.09 1.64
N SER A 34 -10.22 3.30 2.40
CA SER A 34 -10.14 3.43 3.87
C SER A 34 -9.28 4.60 4.38
N GLY A 35 -8.56 5.33 3.52
CA GLY A 35 -7.75 6.48 3.92
C GLY A 35 -6.31 6.15 4.33
N LYS A 36 -5.81 4.97 3.97
CA LYS A 36 -4.43 4.52 4.29
C LYS A 36 -3.34 5.51 3.89
N THR A 37 -3.39 6.00 2.66
CA THR A 37 -2.39 6.93 2.11
C THR A 37 -2.32 8.19 2.95
N GLY A 38 -3.46 8.84 3.18
CA GLY A 38 -3.50 10.08 3.97
C GLY A 38 -2.93 9.90 5.38
N VAL A 39 -3.36 8.85 6.10
CA VAL A 39 -2.85 8.61 7.46
C VAL A 39 -1.38 8.20 7.47
N ALA A 40 -0.88 7.49 6.45
CA ALA A 40 0.54 7.16 6.32
C ALA A 40 1.40 8.42 6.14
N ILE A 41 0.94 9.37 5.32
CA ILE A 41 1.61 10.67 5.12
C ILE A 41 1.63 11.48 6.42
N GLU A 42 0.49 11.54 7.13
CA GLU A 42 0.44 12.23 8.43
C GLU A 42 1.41 11.62 9.44
N ILE A 43 1.49 10.29 9.51
CA ILE A 43 2.43 9.59 10.38
C ILE A 43 3.87 9.89 9.96
N ALA A 44 4.19 9.81 8.68
CA ALA A 44 5.54 10.07 8.18
C ALA A 44 6.05 11.46 8.56
N LYS A 45 5.19 12.47 8.48
CA LYS A 45 5.50 13.85 8.90
C LYS A 45 5.71 13.97 10.42
N GLU A 46 4.78 13.43 11.19
CA GLU A 46 4.80 13.53 12.66
C GLU A 46 6.01 12.81 13.25
N LEU A 47 6.46 11.72 12.62
CA LEU A 47 7.64 10.98 13.02
C LEU A 47 8.93 11.84 13.02
N GLY A 48 9.03 12.87 12.18
CA GLY A 48 10.14 13.80 12.22
C GLY A 48 10.30 14.44 13.62
N SER A 49 9.20 14.92 14.18
CA SER A 49 9.17 15.47 15.53
C SER A 49 9.43 14.41 16.61
N VAL A 50 8.84 13.22 16.46
CA VAL A 50 9.02 12.10 17.40
C VAL A 50 10.49 11.66 17.46
N LEU A 51 11.16 11.60 16.30
CA LEU A 51 12.57 11.19 16.19
C LEU A 51 13.55 12.33 16.54
N GLY A 52 13.07 13.52 16.88
CA GLY A 52 13.89 14.67 17.21
C GLY A 52 14.63 15.29 16.03
N LEU A 53 14.11 15.10 14.81
CA LEU A 53 14.64 15.74 13.60
C LEU A 53 14.34 17.24 13.60
N SER A 54 14.99 17.99 12.71
CA SER A 54 14.75 19.44 12.57
C SER A 54 13.29 19.73 12.21
N LYS A 55 12.82 20.92 12.55
CA LYS A 55 11.44 21.32 12.29
C LYS A 55 11.11 21.22 10.79
N GLY A 56 10.11 20.39 10.45
CA GLY A 56 9.65 20.17 9.10
C GLY A 56 10.33 19.00 8.37
N GLU A 57 11.35 18.36 8.97
CA GLU A 57 11.91 17.13 8.43
C GLU A 57 10.96 15.95 8.66
N ILE A 58 10.96 15.03 7.69
CA ILE A 58 10.09 13.85 7.65
C ILE A 58 10.83 12.68 8.27
N GLY A 59 10.22 12.01 9.26
CA GLY A 59 10.86 10.88 9.94
C GLY A 59 10.41 9.51 9.44
N GLY A 60 9.46 9.45 8.50
CA GLY A 60 8.97 8.20 7.93
C GLY A 60 8.94 8.22 6.41
N GLU A 61 9.12 7.06 5.78
CA GLU A 61 9.03 6.90 4.33
C GLU A 61 8.08 5.76 3.98
N ILE A 62 7.29 5.95 2.92
CA ILE A 62 6.13 5.10 2.61
C ILE A 62 6.48 4.12 1.48
N ILE A 63 6.18 2.83 1.69
CA ILE A 63 6.27 1.78 0.68
C ILE A 63 4.85 1.32 0.37
N SER A 64 4.41 1.51 -0.88
CA SER A 64 3.09 1.08 -1.32
C SER A 64 2.98 -0.43 -1.41
N ALA A 65 1.98 -1.00 -0.72
CA ALA A 65 1.57 -2.40 -0.85
C ALA A 65 0.26 -2.48 -1.66
N ASP A 66 0.25 -1.83 -2.81
CA ASP A 66 -0.86 -1.84 -3.76
C ASP A 66 -0.41 -2.38 -5.12
N SER A 67 -0.98 -3.51 -5.54
CA SER A 67 -0.64 -4.19 -6.79
C SER A 67 -1.11 -3.45 -8.06
N ARG A 68 -1.78 -2.31 -7.91
CA ARG A 68 -2.23 -1.47 -9.02
C ARG A 68 -1.37 -0.22 -9.16
N ALA A 69 -0.91 0.35 -8.06
CA ALA A 69 -0.05 1.53 -8.06
C ALA A 69 1.34 1.27 -8.66
N ILE A 70 1.75 0.01 -8.82
CA ILE A 70 3.03 -0.38 -9.44
C ILE A 70 3.11 -0.04 -10.94
N TYR A 71 1.97 0.10 -11.61
CA TYR A 71 1.94 0.36 -13.06
C TYR A 71 2.12 1.84 -13.37
N LYS A 72 3.05 2.16 -14.28
CA LYS A 72 3.24 3.51 -14.81
C LYS A 72 2.01 3.98 -15.58
N TYR A 73 1.75 5.28 -15.57
CA TYR A 73 0.65 5.94 -16.29
C TYR A 73 -0.76 5.53 -15.86
N MET A 74 -0.88 4.73 -14.82
CA MET A 74 -2.16 4.35 -14.23
C MET A 74 -2.35 5.11 -12.92
N ASP A 75 -2.61 6.41 -12.99
CA ASP A 75 -2.55 7.31 -11.85
C ASP A 75 -3.94 7.61 -11.28
N ILE A 76 -4.84 8.10 -12.13
CA ILE A 76 -6.20 8.50 -11.73
C ILE A 76 -7.04 7.25 -11.38
N GLY A 77 -7.07 6.27 -12.29
CA GLY A 77 -7.90 5.08 -12.10
C GLY A 77 -7.48 4.20 -10.94
N THR A 78 -6.21 4.17 -10.60
CA THR A 78 -5.71 3.44 -9.42
C THR A 78 -5.76 4.27 -8.13
N ALA A 79 -6.06 5.58 -8.26
CA ALA A 79 -5.93 6.58 -7.18
C ALA A 79 -4.57 6.50 -6.51
N LYS A 80 -3.53 6.47 -7.34
CA LYS A 80 -2.13 6.59 -6.91
C LYS A 80 -1.93 7.91 -6.17
N PRO A 81 -1.04 7.98 -5.17
CA PRO A 81 -0.68 9.25 -4.53
C PRO A 81 -0.33 10.30 -5.58
N ASP A 82 -0.96 11.44 -5.52
CA ASP A 82 -0.70 12.55 -6.43
C ASP A 82 0.64 13.26 -6.14
N GLU A 83 1.02 14.23 -6.97
CA GLU A 83 2.28 14.96 -6.81
C GLU A 83 2.37 15.69 -5.46
N PHE A 84 1.25 16.17 -4.92
CA PHE A 84 1.22 16.85 -3.61
C PHE A 84 1.39 15.84 -2.48
N GLU A 85 0.77 14.68 -2.59
CA GLU A 85 0.91 13.58 -1.62
C GLU A 85 2.33 13.01 -1.65
N GLN A 86 2.92 12.83 -2.84
CA GLN A 86 4.30 12.37 -2.99
C GLN A 86 5.33 13.41 -2.51
N ALA A 87 5.06 14.70 -2.72
CA ALA A 87 5.90 15.77 -2.18
C ALA A 87 5.79 15.88 -0.64
N ALA A 88 4.68 15.45 -0.06
CA ALA A 88 4.42 15.51 1.37
C ALA A 88 5.16 14.45 2.19
N ALA A 89 5.51 13.31 1.59
CA ALA A 89 6.35 12.25 2.15
C ALA A 89 6.93 11.39 1.02
N PRO A 90 8.15 10.84 1.14
CA PRO A 90 8.71 9.94 0.13
C PRO A 90 7.85 8.69 -0.04
N HIS A 91 7.54 8.34 -1.31
CA HIS A 91 6.77 7.16 -1.68
C HIS A 91 7.60 6.22 -2.57
N PHE A 92 7.56 4.93 -2.25
CA PHE A 92 8.18 3.85 -3.01
C PHE A 92 7.12 2.80 -3.37
N GLY A 93 7.41 1.95 -4.33
CA GLY A 93 6.48 0.88 -4.75
C GLY A 93 5.37 1.38 -5.66
N ILE A 94 5.57 2.52 -6.31
CA ILE A 94 4.73 3.09 -7.35
C ILE A 94 5.55 3.21 -8.64
N ASP A 95 4.90 3.15 -9.81
CA ASP A 95 5.52 3.34 -11.14
C ASP A 95 6.72 2.40 -11.42
N LEU A 96 6.66 1.16 -10.96
CA LEU A 96 7.77 0.21 -11.09
C LEU A 96 7.86 -0.42 -12.49
N VAL A 97 6.72 -0.71 -13.09
CA VAL A 97 6.64 -1.47 -14.36
C VAL A 97 5.62 -0.86 -15.32
N GLU A 98 5.78 -1.18 -16.62
CA GLU A 98 4.79 -0.79 -17.65
C GLU A 98 3.54 -1.70 -17.53
N PRO A 99 2.34 -1.19 -17.88
CA PRO A 99 1.16 -2.03 -18.05
C PRO A 99 1.42 -3.16 -19.04
N GLY A 100 1.26 -4.43 -18.57
CA GLY A 100 1.56 -5.61 -19.37
C GLY A 100 2.87 -6.31 -18.99
N GLU A 101 3.77 -5.67 -18.29
CA GLU A 101 4.94 -6.33 -17.73
C GLU A 101 4.56 -7.21 -16.53
N ARG A 102 5.29 -8.30 -16.38
CA ARG A 102 5.09 -9.21 -15.25
C ARG A 102 5.79 -8.66 -14.01
N PHE A 103 5.01 -8.47 -12.95
CA PHE A 103 5.53 -8.15 -11.61
C PHE A 103 4.81 -9.00 -10.57
N THR A 104 5.54 -9.86 -9.90
CA THR A 104 4.98 -10.85 -8.99
C THR A 104 5.05 -10.38 -7.53
N VAL A 105 4.36 -11.10 -6.64
CA VAL A 105 4.49 -10.88 -5.19
C VAL A 105 5.93 -11.12 -4.69
N ALA A 106 6.69 -12.02 -5.35
CA ALA A 106 8.09 -12.24 -5.02
C ALA A 106 8.96 -11.04 -5.37
N ASP A 107 8.75 -10.46 -6.57
CA ASP A 107 9.44 -9.25 -7.01
C ASP A 107 9.11 -8.07 -6.08
N TRP A 108 7.83 -7.94 -5.69
CA TRP A 108 7.41 -6.89 -4.75
C TRP A 108 8.05 -7.07 -3.36
N LYS A 109 8.10 -8.30 -2.84
CA LYS A 109 8.73 -8.56 -1.54
C LYS A 109 10.20 -8.21 -1.54
N GLU A 110 10.96 -8.67 -2.55
CA GLU A 110 12.39 -8.34 -2.72
C GLU A 110 12.59 -6.82 -2.78
N TYR A 111 11.76 -6.12 -3.56
CA TYR A 111 11.79 -4.67 -3.65
C TYR A 111 11.51 -4.01 -2.30
N ALA A 112 10.46 -4.44 -1.59
CA ALA A 112 10.06 -3.85 -0.32
C ALA A 112 11.14 -4.06 0.77
N GLU A 113 11.74 -5.25 0.85
CA GLU A 113 12.83 -5.55 1.78
C GLU A 113 14.06 -4.66 1.52
N ALA A 114 14.43 -4.46 0.25
CA ALA A 114 15.51 -3.56 -0.12
C ALA A 114 15.21 -2.10 0.29
N ARG A 115 13.97 -1.61 0.04
CA ARG A 115 13.57 -0.25 0.45
C ARG A 115 13.54 -0.10 1.97
N ILE A 116 13.06 -1.10 2.71
CA ILE A 116 13.09 -1.10 4.19
C ILE A 116 14.52 -0.94 4.69
N ALA A 117 15.47 -1.68 4.13
CA ALA A 117 16.87 -1.57 4.52
C ALA A 117 17.42 -0.16 4.26
N GLU A 118 17.19 0.39 3.08
CA GLU A 118 17.67 1.75 2.73
C GLU A 118 17.04 2.85 3.58
N ILE A 119 15.74 2.74 3.90
CA ILE A 119 15.04 3.70 4.77
C ILE A 119 15.66 3.67 6.18
N ARG A 120 15.93 2.47 6.68
CA ARG A 120 16.59 2.28 7.99
C ARG A 120 17.99 2.86 8.01
N GLU A 121 18.79 2.71 6.95
CA GLU A 121 20.13 3.30 6.85
C GLU A 121 20.09 4.84 6.91
N ARG A 122 18.98 5.46 6.46
CA ARG A 122 18.77 6.92 6.60
C ARG A 122 18.29 7.34 7.98
N GLY A 123 18.06 6.41 8.90
CA GLY A 123 17.51 6.69 10.23
C GLY A 123 16.00 6.97 10.23
N HIS A 124 15.29 6.62 9.15
CA HIS A 124 13.85 6.84 9.03
C HIS A 124 13.03 5.57 9.32
N VAL A 125 11.77 5.76 9.68
CA VAL A 125 10.81 4.68 9.93
C VAL A 125 10.21 4.17 8.62
N PRO A 126 10.38 2.88 8.26
CA PRO A 126 9.69 2.32 7.11
C PRO A 126 8.20 2.14 7.41
N ILE A 127 7.33 2.69 6.55
CA ILE A 127 5.88 2.59 6.62
C ILE A 127 5.37 1.86 5.38
N VAL A 128 4.90 0.63 5.51
CA VAL A 128 4.27 -0.12 4.43
C VAL A 128 2.76 0.15 4.48
N ALA A 129 2.19 0.72 3.41
CA ALA A 129 0.77 1.06 3.38
C ALA A 129 0.08 0.47 2.14
N GLY A 130 -0.98 -0.31 2.33
CA GLY A 130 -1.67 -0.89 1.18
C GLY A 130 -2.87 -1.77 1.47
N GLY A 131 -3.53 -2.18 0.37
CA GLY A 131 -4.70 -3.05 0.38
C GLY A 131 -4.47 -4.43 -0.21
N THR A 132 -3.29 -4.70 -0.77
CA THR A 132 -2.95 -5.99 -1.37
C THR A 132 -2.50 -6.97 -0.27
N GLY A 133 -3.46 -7.75 0.24
CA GLY A 133 -3.22 -8.63 1.38
C GLY A 133 -2.09 -9.63 1.17
N LEU A 134 -1.93 -10.15 -0.06
CA LEU A 134 -0.85 -11.07 -0.38
C LEU A 134 0.54 -10.42 -0.29
N TYR A 135 0.67 -9.15 -0.66
CA TYR A 135 1.92 -8.39 -0.53
C TYR A 135 2.30 -8.25 0.95
N ILE A 136 1.35 -7.78 1.76
CA ILE A 136 1.56 -7.61 3.20
C ILE A 136 1.89 -8.95 3.86
N ASP A 137 1.12 -10.01 3.57
CA ASP A 137 1.37 -11.34 4.13
C ASP A 137 2.75 -11.88 3.74
N ALA A 138 3.16 -11.71 2.48
CA ALA A 138 4.47 -12.15 2.00
C ALA A 138 5.62 -11.52 2.79
N LEU A 139 5.46 -10.27 3.20
CA LEU A 139 6.44 -9.53 3.99
C LEU A 139 6.40 -9.94 5.46
N VAL A 140 5.22 -9.83 6.10
CA VAL A 140 5.10 -10.02 7.57
C VAL A 140 5.21 -11.48 8.02
N PHE A 141 4.91 -12.44 7.15
CA PHE A 141 5.10 -13.88 7.40
C PHE A 141 6.36 -14.43 6.73
N ASN A 142 7.14 -13.57 6.10
CA ASN A 142 8.37 -13.93 5.38
C ASN A 142 8.20 -15.14 4.47
N TYR A 143 7.23 -15.09 3.54
CA TYR A 143 6.97 -16.20 2.63
C TYR A 143 8.21 -16.55 1.81
N PRO A 144 8.62 -17.83 1.81
CA PRO A 144 9.71 -18.28 0.98
C PRO A 144 9.24 -18.37 -0.48
N PHE A 145 9.71 -17.47 -1.32
CA PHE A 145 9.57 -17.64 -2.76
C PHE A 145 10.77 -18.41 -3.28
N ARG A 146 10.54 -19.53 -3.96
CA ARG A 146 11.61 -20.29 -4.59
C ARG A 146 12.29 -19.39 -5.64
N GLY A 147 13.61 -19.33 -5.57
CA GLY A 147 14.44 -18.46 -6.38
C GLY A 147 14.23 -18.60 -7.89
N LYS A 148 14.78 -17.66 -8.64
CA LYS A 148 14.77 -17.54 -10.12
C LYS A 148 15.35 -18.76 -10.88
N THR A 149 15.70 -19.85 -10.23
CA THR A 149 16.17 -21.10 -10.84
C THR A 149 14.95 -21.93 -11.24
N GLY A 150 14.68 -21.96 -12.53
CA GLY A 150 13.76 -22.73 -13.37
C GLY A 150 13.10 -24.03 -12.92
N GLU A 151 12.92 -24.30 -11.66
CA GLU A 151 12.15 -25.42 -11.15
C GLU A 151 10.66 -25.14 -11.26
N LYS A 152 9.99 -25.87 -12.14
CA LYS A 152 8.54 -25.86 -12.31
C LYS A 152 7.87 -26.13 -10.97
N ALA A 153 6.97 -25.24 -10.57
CA ALA A 153 6.03 -25.54 -9.50
C ALA A 153 5.25 -26.83 -9.82
N PRO A 154 4.90 -27.67 -8.84
CA PRO A 154 4.10 -28.85 -9.08
C PRO A 154 2.76 -28.46 -9.72
N GLU A 155 2.37 -29.16 -10.76
CA GLU A 155 1.26 -28.85 -11.71
C GLU A 155 -0.12 -28.63 -11.07
N ASN A 156 -0.33 -28.91 -9.79
CA ASN A 156 -1.65 -28.97 -9.16
C ASN A 156 -1.84 -28.06 -7.94
N ALA A 157 -1.02 -27.03 -7.76
CA ALA A 157 -1.25 -26.08 -6.66
C ALA A 157 -1.20 -24.66 -7.19
N THR A 158 -2.32 -23.95 -7.11
CA THR A 158 -2.29 -22.50 -7.14
C THR A 158 -1.40 -22.04 -5.98
N SER A 159 -0.33 -21.32 -6.31
CA SER A 159 0.68 -20.86 -5.35
C SER A 159 0.07 -20.11 -4.15
N GLU A 160 -1.06 -19.44 -4.34
CA GLU A 160 -1.82 -18.74 -3.31
C GLU A 160 -2.44 -19.66 -2.25
N GLN A 161 -2.95 -20.83 -2.64
CA GLN A 161 -3.62 -21.75 -1.67
C GLN A 161 -2.62 -22.46 -0.76
N LYS A 162 -1.44 -22.84 -1.26
CA LYS A 162 -0.36 -23.41 -0.44
C LYS A 162 0.27 -22.38 0.50
N MET A 163 0.43 -21.14 0.05
CA MET A 163 0.99 -20.05 0.87
C MET A 163 0.06 -19.66 2.01
N CYS A 164 -1.27 -19.71 1.82
CA CYS A 164 -2.24 -19.43 2.89
C CYS A 164 -2.32 -20.51 3.98
N SER A 165 -1.92 -21.75 3.69
CA SER A 165 -1.90 -22.82 4.71
C SER A 165 -0.73 -22.71 5.68
N ASP A 166 0.34 -22.01 5.30
CA ASP A 166 1.58 -21.88 6.06
C ASP A 166 1.66 -20.58 6.89
N ARG A 167 0.54 -19.91 7.15
CA ARG A 167 0.50 -18.75 8.05
C ARG A 167 0.95 -19.16 9.45
N LYS A 168 2.23 -19.13 9.63
CA LYS A 168 2.90 -19.20 10.93
C LYS A 168 2.78 -17.81 11.60
N LYS A 169 3.24 -17.68 12.81
CA LYS A 169 3.35 -16.42 13.53
C LYS A 169 4.09 -15.36 12.68
N MET A 170 3.69 -14.10 12.75
CA MET A 170 4.41 -13.01 12.11
C MET A 170 5.88 -13.01 12.56
N VAL A 171 6.77 -12.68 11.64
CA VAL A 171 8.19 -12.50 12.00
C VAL A 171 8.35 -11.26 12.86
N SER A 172 9.33 -11.28 13.76
CA SER A 172 9.63 -10.13 14.61
C SER A 172 10.01 -8.90 13.79
N GLY A 173 9.76 -7.72 14.32
CA GLY A 173 10.14 -6.47 13.68
C GLY A 173 9.06 -5.83 12.82
N TYR A 174 7.83 -6.36 12.81
CA TYR A 174 6.68 -5.72 12.15
C TYR A 174 5.58 -5.39 13.18
N LYS A 175 4.93 -4.25 12.98
CA LYS A 175 3.71 -3.86 13.70
C LYS A 175 2.62 -3.53 12.69
N VAL A 176 1.53 -4.29 12.70
CA VAL A 176 0.45 -4.17 11.71
C VAL A 176 -0.76 -3.53 12.34
N PHE A 177 -1.16 -2.39 11.77
CA PHE A 177 -2.37 -1.65 12.14
C PHE A 177 -3.39 -1.78 11.01
N GLY A 178 -4.58 -2.26 11.34
CA GLY A 178 -5.69 -2.40 10.41
C GLY A 178 -6.68 -1.24 10.57
N ILE A 179 -7.05 -0.58 9.49
CA ILE A 179 -8.09 0.46 9.53
C ILE A 179 -9.46 -0.21 9.51
N MET A 180 -10.21 -0.03 10.58
CA MET A 180 -11.57 -0.52 10.71
C MET A 180 -12.57 0.51 10.18
N TRP A 181 -13.51 0.03 9.37
CA TRP A 181 -14.64 0.79 8.88
C TRP A 181 -15.94 0.01 9.06
N ASP A 182 -17.01 0.72 9.33
CA ASP A 182 -18.35 0.22 9.02
C ASP A 182 -18.48 0.07 7.50
N MET A 183 -19.13 -1.00 7.05
CA MET A 183 -19.15 -1.32 5.63
C MET A 183 -20.07 -0.40 4.82
N GLU A 184 -21.13 0.15 5.42
CA GLU A 184 -22.00 1.11 4.74
C GLU A 184 -21.33 2.49 4.66
N GLU A 185 -20.69 2.94 5.72
CA GLU A 185 -19.87 4.17 5.70
C GLU A 185 -18.74 4.07 4.65
N LEU A 186 -18.09 2.92 4.54
CA LEU A 186 -17.07 2.69 3.52
C LEU A 186 -17.66 2.74 2.11
N ARG A 187 -18.86 2.20 1.91
CA ARG A 187 -19.59 2.26 0.63
C ARG A 187 -19.90 3.69 0.22
N GLU A 188 -20.34 4.52 1.15
CA GLU A 188 -20.57 5.95 0.89
C GLU A 188 -19.27 6.67 0.49
N ARG A 189 -18.17 6.40 1.20
CA ARG A 189 -16.85 6.95 0.84
C ARG A 189 -16.40 6.51 -0.56
N LEU A 190 -16.60 5.26 -0.91
CA LEU A 190 -16.29 4.75 -2.26
C LEU A 190 -17.13 5.46 -3.32
N SER A 191 -18.43 5.68 -3.08
CA SER A 191 -19.30 6.44 -3.97
C SER A 191 -18.82 7.87 -4.18
N LEU A 192 -18.49 8.58 -3.10
CA LEU A 192 -17.94 9.93 -3.15
C LEU A 192 -16.60 9.99 -3.90
N ARG A 193 -15.74 9.00 -3.69
CA ARG A 193 -14.46 8.87 -4.42
C ARG A 193 -14.69 8.70 -5.91
N LEU A 194 -15.61 7.83 -6.32
CA LEU A 194 -15.91 7.60 -7.74
C LEU A 194 -16.41 8.88 -8.43
N ASN A 195 -17.22 9.67 -7.75
CA ASN A 195 -17.66 10.97 -8.29
C ASN A 195 -16.50 11.94 -8.56
N LYS A 196 -15.39 11.84 -7.80
CA LYS A 196 -14.17 12.61 -8.03
C LYS A 196 -13.27 12.01 -9.10
N LEU A 197 -13.33 10.68 -9.30
CA LEU A 197 -12.48 9.99 -10.27
C LEU A 197 -13.05 10.04 -11.70
N PHE A 198 -14.38 9.92 -11.86
CA PHE A 198 -15.04 9.98 -13.17
C PHE A 198 -15.09 11.42 -13.69
N VAL A 199 -13.91 11.93 -14.07
CA VAL A 199 -13.70 13.26 -14.63
C VAL A 199 -12.86 13.13 -15.91
N GLN A 200 -12.71 14.22 -16.66
CA GLN A 200 -12.01 14.22 -17.96
C GLN A 200 -10.63 13.56 -17.89
N LYS A 201 -9.86 13.82 -16.86
CA LYS A 201 -8.52 13.22 -16.68
C LYS A 201 -8.51 11.69 -16.68
N LEU A 202 -9.56 11.04 -16.13
CA LEU A 202 -9.69 9.57 -16.17
C LEU A 202 -9.93 9.08 -17.61
N TYR A 203 -10.71 9.83 -18.38
CA TYR A 203 -10.99 9.46 -19.78
C TYR A 203 -9.76 9.61 -20.65
N ASP A 204 -9.01 10.72 -20.50
CA ASP A 204 -7.75 10.98 -21.19
C ASP A 204 -6.70 9.89 -20.84
N GLU A 205 -6.58 9.52 -19.57
CA GLU A 205 -5.71 8.43 -19.10
C GLU A 205 -6.15 7.08 -19.69
N THR A 206 -7.44 6.79 -19.71
CA THR A 206 -7.98 5.55 -20.27
C THR A 206 -7.69 5.46 -21.77
N GLU A 207 -7.90 6.52 -22.53
CA GLU A 207 -7.63 6.58 -23.97
C GLU A 207 -6.13 6.38 -24.27
N LEU A 208 -5.26 7.06 -23.52
CA LEU A 208 -3.81 6.90 -23.61
C LEU A 208 -3.39 5.44 -23.37
N LEU A 209 -3.88 4.83 -22.32
CA LEU A 209 -3.55 3.45 -21.96
C LEU A 209 -4.05 2.46 -23.00
N VAL A 210 -5.27 2.64 -23.51
CA VAL A 210 -5.83 1.79 -24.58
C VAL A 210 -5.02 1.92 -25.85
N SER A 211 -4.65 3.15 -26.27
CA SER A 211 -3.87 3.39 -27.47
C SER A 211 -2.46 2.80 -27.36
N LYS A 212 -1.83 2.85 -26.19
CA LYS A 212 -0.45 2.40 -25.98
C LYS A 212 -0.33 0.90 -25.72
N TYR A 213 -1.26 0.30 -24.97
CA TYR A 213 -1.13 -1.08 -24.48
C TYR A 213 -2.27 -2.01 -24.95
N GLY A 214 -3.34 -1.47 -25.51
CA GLY A 214 -4.55 -2.22 -25.86
C GLY A 214 -5.24 -2.83 -24.63
N TRP A 215 -6.36 -3.51 -24.85
CA TRP A 215 -7.10 -4.22 -23.80
C TRP A 215 -6.52 -5.58 -23.41
N GLY A 216 -5.45 -6.02 -24.07
CA GLY A 216 -4.87 -7.35 -23.86
C GLY A 216 -4.14 -7.51 -22.52
N SER A 217 -3.64 -6.42 -21.94
CA SER A 217 -2.90 -6.49 -20.68
C SER A 217 -3.82 -6.71 -19.47
N GLN A 218 -3.37 -7.51 -18.52
CA GLN A 218 -4.12 -7.74 -17.27
C GLN A 218 -4.28 -6.46 -16.44
N ALA A 219 -3.36 -5.52 -16.58
CA ALA A 219 -3.45 -4.20 -15.95
C ALA A 219 -4.68 -3.43 -16.42
N MET A 220 -5.01 -3.47 -17.73
CA MET A 220 -6.16 -2.77 -18.30
C MET A 220 -7.51 -3.41 -17.94
N LYS A 221 -7.54 -4.70 -17.62
CA LYS A 221 -8.76 -5.40 -17.17
C LYS A 221 -9.11 -5.09 -15.72
N SER A 222 -8.71 -3.94 -15.22
CA SER A 222 -9.09 -3.48 -13.90
C SER A 222 -10.21 -2.46 -13.99
N ASP A 223 -11.16 -2.76 -13.31
CA ASP A 223 -12.29 -2.10 -12.71
C ASP A 223 -12.71 -0.76 -13.33
N ILE A 224 -12.03 0.32 -13.01
CA ILE A 224 -12.46 1.67 -13.38
C ILE A 224 -12.23 1.97 -14.86
N TYR A 225 -11.13 1.49 -15.45
CA TYR A 225 -10.81 1.73 -16.87
C TYR A 225 -11.80 1.04 -17.80
N GLU A 226 -12.22 -0.19 -17.45
CA GLU A 226 -13.24 -0.93 -18.20
C GLU A 226 -14.56 -0.17 -18.26
N TYR A 227 -14.99 0.37 -17.12
CA TYR A 227 -16.24 1.14 -17.04
C TYR A 227 -16.13 2.55 -17.61
N ALA A 228 -14.97 3.20 -17.45
CA ALA A 228 -14.71 4.48 -18.10
C ALA A 228 -14.73 4.34 -19.63
N TRP A 229 -14.09 3.31 -20.15
CA TRP A 229 -14.09 3.02 -21.59
C TRP A 229 -15.48 2.70 -22.13
N GLY A 230 -16.23 1.80 -21.47
CA GLY A 230 -17.61 1.48 -21.87
C GLY A 230 -18.52 2.73 -21.89
N TYR A 231 -18.33 3.66 -20.93
CA TYR A 231 -19.01 4.95 -20.99
C TYR A 231 -18.56 5.78 -22.21
N MET A 232 -17.27 5.87 -22.50
CA MET A 232 -16.73 6.61 -23.66
C MET A 232 -17.22 6.03 -24.98
N GLN A 233 -17.42 4.71 -25.06
CA GLN A 233 -17.96 4.03 -26.24
C GLN A 233 -19.51 4.08 -26.32
N GLY A 234 -20.19 4.65 -25.33
CA GLY A 234 -21.65 4.71 -25.29
C GLY A 234 -22.35 3.41 -24.89
N GLU A 235 -21.60 2.42 -24.37
CA GLU A 235 -22.15 1.16 -23.87
C GLU A 235 -22.92 1.33 -22.56
N TYR A 236 -22.50 2.31 -21.75
CA TYR A 236 -23.09 2.65 -20.46
C TYR A 236 -23.41 4.13 -20.37
N SER A 237 -24.46 4.49 -19.61
CA SER A 237 -24.56 5.85 -19.07
C SER A 237 -23.49 6.07 -18.00
N LEU A 238 -23.14 7.33 -17.72
CA LEU A 238 -22.19 7.69 -16.66
C LEU A 238 -22.61 7.12 -15.30
N ASP A 239 -23.89 7.23 -14.97
CA ASP A 239 -24.43 6.71 -13.70
C ASP A 239 -24.29 5.18 -13.62
N ARG A 240 -24.55 4.48 -14.74
CA ARG A 240 -24.39 3.03 -14.79
C ARG A 240 -22.92 2.60 -14.67
N ALA A 241 -22.00 3.29 -15.31
CA ALA A 241 -20.57 3.04 -15.18
C ALA A 241 -20.10 3.21 -13.74
N LYS A 242 -20.52 4.28 -13.07
CA LYS A 242 -20.23 4.53 -11.64
C LYS A 242 -20.84 3.46 -10.73
N GLU A 243 -22.08 3.05 -10.98
CA GLU A 243 -22.74 2.00 -10.21
C GLU A 243 -22.00 0.67 -10.29
N LEU A 244 -21.60 0.25 -11.49
CA LEU A 244 -20.83 -0.98 -11.71
C LEU A 244 -19.47 -0.93 -11.03
N CYS A 245 -18.78 0.21 -11.13
CA CYS A 245 -17.49 0.43 -10.45
C CYS A 245 -17.65 0.38 -8.93
N LEU A 246 -18.69 1.05 -8.37
CA LEU A 246 -18.98 1.02 -6.94
C LEU A 246 -19.26 -0.40 -6.44
N TYR A 247 -20.06 -1.16 -7.16
CA TYR A 247 -20.35 -2.55 -6.83
C TYR A 247 -19.05 -3.37 -6.73
N ARG A 248 -18.15 -3.22 -7.68
CA ARG A 248 -16.90 -3.96 -7.77
C ARG A 248 -15.90 -3.53 -6.69
N ASP A 249 -15.73 -2.22 -6.45
CA ASP A 249 -14.89 -1.66 -5.38
C ASP A 249 -15.37 -2.11 -3.99
N TYR A 250 -16.68 -2.14 -3.76
CA TYR A 250 -17.25 -2.61 -2.51
C TYR A 250 -16.99 -4.10 -2.27
N HIS A 251 -17.11 -4.93 -3.33
CA HIS A 251 -16.77 -6.35 -3.24
C HIS A 251 -15.26 -6.56 -3.06
N LEU A 252 -14.41 -5.73 -3.67
CA LEU A 252 -12.97 -5.73 -3.42
C LEU A 252 -12.67 -5.42 -1.95
N ALA A 253 -13.29 -4.38 -1.40
CA ALA A 253 -13.14 -4.00 -0.01
C ALA A 253 -13.55 -5.14 0.94
N LYS A 254 -14.66 -5.84 0.69
CA LYS A 254 -15.08 -7.03 1.46
C LYS A 254 -14.04 -8.14 1.40
N ARG A 255 -13.50 -8.45 0.20
CA ARG A 255 -12.45 -9.48 0.06
C ARG A 255 -11.18 -9.10 0.82
N GLN A 256 -10.76 -7.83 0.76
CA GLN A 256 -9.61 -7.32 1.51
C GLN A 256 -9.82 -7.46 3.03
N MET A 257 -10.97 -7.05 3.54
CA MET A 257 -11.30 -7.20 4.96
C MET A 257 -11.34 -8.67 5.39
N THR A 258 -11.93 -9.55 4.59
CA THR A 258 -11.93 -11.01 4.85
C THR A 258 -10.50 -11.57 4.86
N TRP A 259 -9.64 -11.08 3.96
CA TRP A 259 -8.24 -11.48 3.92
C TRP A 259 -7.50 -11.06 5.19
N PHE A 260 -7.55 -9.79 5.54
CA PHE A 260 -6.82 -9.26 6.69
C PHE A 260 -7.31 -9.80 8.03
N LYS A 261 -8.62 -10.04 8.20
CA LYS A 261 -9.19 -10.64 9.43
C LYS A 261 -8.65 -12.04 9.75
N ARG A 262 -7.99 -12.72 8.83
CA ARG A 262 -7.31 -13.99 9.08
C ARG A 262 -6.04 -13.84 9.91
N ASN A 263 -5.43 -12.65 9.93
CA ASN A 263 -4.26 -12.35 10.75
C ASN A 263 -4.70 -11.78 12.10
N GLN A 264 -4.57 -12.57 13.16
CA GLN A 264 -4.96 -12.20 14.53
C GLN A 264 -4.00 -11.20 15.18
N GLU A 265 -2.82 -10.98 14.60
CA GLU A 265 -1.81 -10.04 15.12
C GLU A 265 -2.02 -8.60 14.62
N ILE A 266 -3.06 -8.35 13.79
CA ILE A 266 -3.42 -7.01 13.37
C ILE A 266 -4.13 -6.26 14.49
N THR A 267 -3.60 -5.08 14.84
CA THR A 267 -4.27 -4.14 15.75
C THR A 267 -5.30 -3.34 14.96
N TRP A 268 -6.58 -3.67 15.11
CA TRP A 268 -7.67 -3.00 14.41
C TRP A 268 -8.12 -1.74 15.13
N LEU A 269 -8.13 -0.60 14.42
CA LEU A 269 -8.49 0.70 14.98
C LEU A 269 -9.30 1.53 13.96
N PRO A 270 -10.19 2.42 14.43
CA PRO A 270 -10.75 3.48 13.60
C PRO A 270 -9.64 4.38 13.01
N LEU A 271 -9.90 4.97 11.83
CA LEU A 271 -8.91 5.76 11.09
C LEU A 271 -8.28 6.89 11.94
N ASP A 272 -9.08 7.59 12.73
CA ASP A 272 -8.64 8.68 13.61
C ASP A 272 -7.71 8.26 14.75
N LYS A 273 -7.67 6.97 15.09
CA LYS A 273 -6.83 6.41 16.14
C LYS A 273 -5.51 5.82 15.64
N ILE A 274 -5.39 5.54 14.34
CA ILE A 274 -4.20 4.89 13.76
C ILE A 274 -2.94 5.71 14.03
N LYS A 275 -2.94 7.00 13.71
CA LYS A 275 -1.76 7.87 13.90
C LYS A 275 -1.26 7.84 15.33
N SER A 276 -2.12 8.10 16.29
CA SER A 276 -1.73 8.12 17.72
C SER A 276 -1.21 6.78 18.22
N ALA A 277 -1.77 5.66 17.73
CA ALA A 277 -1.33 4.33 18.10
C ALA A 277 0.07 4.01 17.53
N VAL A 278 0.32 4.38 16.27
CA VAL A 278 1.64 4.21 15.64
C VAL A 278 2.70 5.03 16.35
N LEU A 279 2.46 6.33 16.60
CA LEU A 279 3.43 7.19 17.28
C LEU A 279 3.77 6.67 18.68
N LYS A 280 2.76 6.23 19.45
CA LYS A 280 3.00 5.59 20.75
C LYS A 280 3.82 4.28 20.64
N CYS A 281 3.56 3.50 19.59
CA CYS A 281 4.32 2.27 19.36
C CYS A 281 5.80 2.54 19.12
N ILE A 282 6.14 3.60 18.37
CA ILE A 282 7.54 4.01 18.12
C ILE A 282 8.19 4.62 19.37
N GLN A 283 7.45 5.38 20.17
CA GLN A 283 7.97 6.00 21.40
C GLN A 283 8.24 4.99 22.53
N ASN A 284 7.54 3.86 22.53
CA ASN A 284 7.65 2.84 23.59
C ASN A 284 8.54 1.66 23.18
N GLY A 285 9.07 1.67 21.98
CA GLY A 285 9.83 0.61 21.30
C GLY A 285 10.98 0.23 21.47
#